data_1f99467ca60668577af8b66995d3a6fa
#
_entry.id   1f99467ca60668577af8b66995d3a6fa
#
_cell.length_a   1.000
_cell.length_b   1.000
_cell.length_c   1.000
_cell.angle_alpha   90.00
_cell.angle_beta   90.00
_cell.angle_gamma   90.00
#
_symmetry.space_group_name_H-M   'P 1'
#
loop_
_entity.id
_entity.type
_entity.pdbx_description
1 polymer ?
#
loop_
_entity_poly.entity_id
_entity_poly.type
_entity_poly.pdbx_seq_one_letter_code
_entity_poly.pdbx_strand_id
1 'polypeptide(L)'
;YNTMIDRGMNANSIKAFLHNQALIKLTTSLPHYPSYLIMDEFVNERKYFDYLKALPKQPTIIKENLHFIQKGESVHVAVAAASILARASFVKYMNIMSKKLNFDLPKGAGNPVDVAGRRFVQQFGPEKLKELTKWHFANTNKILK
;
A
#
# COMPACT_ATOMS: atom_id res chain seq x y z
N TYR A 1 -2.38 -8.36 -3.07
CA TYR A 1 -2.85 -7.92 -1.75
C TYR A 1 -3.78 -8.97 -1.12
N ASN A 2 -4.88 -9.35 -1.77
CA ASN A 2 -5.85 -10.30 -1.21
C ASN A 2 -5.21 -11.65 -0.86
N THR A 3 -4.38 -12.19 -1.74
CA THR A 3 -3.60 -13.42 -1.48
C THR A 3 -2.72 -13.32 -0.22
N MET A 4 -2.21 -12.13 0.10
CA MET A 4 -1.43 -11.93 1.32
C MET A 4 -2.32 -11.94 2.56
N ILE A 5 -3.51 -11.34 2.47
CA ILE A 5 -4.55 -11.42 3.53
C ILE A 5 -4.96 -12.87 3.76
N ASP A 6 -5.22 -13.64 2.70
CA ASP A 6 -5.62 -15.05 2.78
C ASP A 6 -4.53 -15.93 3.43
N ARG A 7 -3.27 -15.49 3.37
CA ARG A 7 -2.12 -16.11 4.06
C ARG A 7 -1.91 -15.60 5.49
N GLY A 8 -2.88 -14.90 6.06
CA GLY A 8 -2.85 -14.43 7.45
C GLY A 8 -2.13 -13.09 7.68
N MET A 9 -1.70 -12.40 6.63
CA MET A 9 -1.16 -11.04 6.80
C MET A 9 -2.29 -10.05 7.03
N ASN A 10 -1.99 -8.98 7.77
CA ASN A 10 -2.88 -7.82 7.92
C ASN A 10 -2.36 -6.60 7.14
N ALA A 11 -3.15 -5.54 7.07
CA ALA A 11 -2.81 -4.34 6.32
C ALA A 11 -1.46 -3.72 6.75
N ASN A 12 -1.11 -3.77 8.03
CA ASN A 12 0.13 -3.21 8.54
C ASN A 12 1.34 -4.12 8.22
N SER A 13 1.19 -5.44 8.32
CA SER A 13 2.26 -6.36 7.93
C SER A 13 2.55 -6.31 6.43
N ILE A 14 1.51 -6.14 5.59
CA ILE A 14 1.67 -5.91 4.15
C ILE A 14 2.40 -4.58 3.89
N LYS A 15 2.03 -3.50 4.59
CA LYS A 15 2.76 -2.23 4.49
C LYS A 15 4.23 -2.40 4.89
N ALA A 16 4.51 -3.04 6.03
CA ALA A 16 5.88 -3.26 6.48
C ALA A 16 6.71 -4.00 5.42
N PHE A 17 6.16 -5.06 4.84
CA PHE A 17 6.78 -5.79 3.75
C PHE A 17 7.09 -4.90 2.54
N LEU A 18 6.10 -4.12 2.06
CA LEU A 18 6.26 -3.25 0.89
C LEU A 18 7.25 -2.11 1.14
N HIS A 19 7.25 -1.51 2.33
CA HIS A 19 8.24 -0.50 2.72
C HIS A 19 9.65 -1.09 2.73
N ASN A 20 9.83 -2.27 3.32
CA ASN A 20 11.15 -2.93 3.32
C ASN A 20 11.63 -3.24 1.89
N GLN A 21 10.73 -3.70 0.99
CA GLN A 21 11.07 -3.92 -0.42
C GLN A 21 11.46 -2.61 -1.13
N ALA A 22 10.79 -1.50 -0.83
CA ALA A 22 11.14 -0.20 -1.37
C ALA A 22 12.52 0.26 -0.86
N LEU A 23 12.81 0.07 0.43
CA LEU A 23 14.11 0.38 1.02
C LEU A 23 15.24 -0.47 0.42
N ILE A 24 15.04 -1.77 0.22
CA ILE A 24 16.01 -2.63 -0.46
C ILE A 24 16.31 -2.09 -1.85
N LYS A 25 15.28 -1.80 -2.66
CA LYS A 25 15.47 -1.24 -4.00
C LYS A 25 16.22 0.08 -3.97
N LEU A 26 15.85 0.97 -3.05
CA LEU A 26 16.50 2.27 -2.88
C LEU A 26 17.99 2.10 -2.57
N THR A 27 18.32 1.33 -1.52
CA THR A 27 19.70 1.17 -1.08
C THR A 27 20.58 0.44 -2.09
N THR A 28 20.02 -0.48 -2.87
CA THR A 28 20.77 -1.17 -3.93
C THR A 28 20.93 -0.35 -5.21
N SER A 29 20.10 0.68 -5.42
CA SER A 29 20.18 1.56 -6.60
C SER A 29 21.11 2.76 -6.41
N LEU A 30 21.53 3.03 -5.19
CA LEU A 30 22.39 4.19 -4.88
C LEU A 30 23.88 3.78 -4.92
N PRO A 31 24.79 4.67 -5.34
CA PRO A 31 26.23 4.41 -5.37
C PRO A 31 26.83 4.22 -3.98
N HIS A 32 26.20 4.82 -2.95
CA HIS A 32 26.61 4.72 -1.55
C HIS A 32 25.37 4.47 -0.68
N TYR A 33 25.57 3.74 0.42
CA TYR A 33 24.50 3.52 1.38
C TYR A 33 24.13 4.84 2.08
N PRO A 34 22.83 5.16 2.20
CA PRO A 34 22.41 6.44 2.80
C PRO A 34 22.77 6.55 4.27
N SER A 35 23.25 7.73 4.69
CA SER A 35 23.49 8.02 6.11
C SER A 35 22.21 8.07 6.93
N TYR A 36 21.06 8.35 6.31
CA TYR A 36 19.73 8.37 6.92
C TYR A 36 18.68 7.80 5.99
N LEU A 37 17.89 6.88 6.49
CA LEU A 37 16.64 6.39 5.89
C LEU A 37 15.51 6.78 6.84
N ILE A 38 14.53 7.52 6.36
CA ILE A 38 13.43 8.01 7.18
C ILE A 38 12.13 7.35 6.72
N MET A 39 11.41 6.77 7.68
CA MET A 39 10.09 6.19 7.48
C MET A 39 9.06 6.92 8.32
N ASP A 40 7.95 7.35 7.71
CA ASP A 40 6.79 7.81 8.45
C ASP A 40 6.20 6.67 9.29
N GLU A 41 6.09 6.88 10.61
CA GLU A 41 5.73 5.83 11.57
C GLU A 41 4.24 5.49 11.48
N PHE A 42 3.90 4.44 10.72
CA PHE A 42 2.54 3.90 10.66
C PHE A 42 2.27 2.79 11.71
N VAL A 43 3.32 2.21 12.27
CA VAL A 43 3.38 1.34 13.45
C VAL A 43 4.71 1.58 14.14
N ASN A 44 4.81 1.30 15.44
CA ASN A 44 6.08 1.44 16.14
C ASN A 44 7.17 0.51 15.56
N GLU A 45 8.42 0.92 15.72
CA GLU A 45 9.58 0.22 15.18
C GLU A 45 9.63 -1.27 15.54
N ARG A 46 9.40 -1.62 16.82
CA ARG A 46 9.38 -3.02 17.25
C ARG A 46 8.38 -3.83 16.45
N LYS A 47 7.14 -3.35 16.31
CA LYS A 47 6.08 -4.04 15.59
C LYS A 47 6.36 -4.15 14.10
N TYR A 48 7.01 -3.14 13.51
CA TYR A 48 7.47 -3.19 12.13
C TYR A 48 8.42 -4.37 11.89
N PHE A 49 9.44 -4.50 12.73
CA PHE A 49 10.41 -5.60 12.61
C PHE A 49 9.79 -6.97 12.94
N ASP A 50 8.87 -7.04 13.90
CA ASP A 50 8.15 -8.28 14.22
C ASP A 50 7.34 -8.77 12.99
N TYR A 51 6.67 -7.88 12.28
CA TYR A 51 5.98 -8.23 11.04
C TYR A 51 6.92 -8.80 9.97
N LEU A 52 8.10 -8.24 9.80
CA LEU A 52 9.06 -8.72 8.80
C LEU A 52 9.66 -10.07 9.19
N LYS A 53 9.98 -10.27 10.47
CA LYS A 53 10.50 -11.55 10.99
C LYS A 53 9.49 -12.70 10.89
N ALA A 54 8.21 -12.40 10.99
CA ALA A 54 7.12 -13.40 10.92
C ALA A 54 6.85 -13.90 9.49
N LEU A 55 7.47 -13.34 8.46
CA LEU A 55 7.26 -13.77 7.08
C LEU A 55 7.89 -15.15 6.82
N PRO A 56 7.21 -16.07 6.10
CA PRO A 56 7.69 -17.43 5.84
C PRO A 56 9.04 -17.53 5.13
N LYS A 57 9.31 -16.59 4.22
CA LYS A 57 10.62 -16.36 3.61
C LYS A 57 11.11 -15.04 4.16
N GLN A 58 12.03 -15.11 5.13
CA GLN A 58 12.58 -13.90 5.72
C GLN A 58 13.31 -13.08 4.64
N PRO A 59 12.80 -11.90 4.28
CA PRO A 59 13.50 -11.02 3.36
C PRO A 59 14.75 -10.47 4.04
N THR A 60 15.70 -9.96 3.26
CA THR A 60 16.68 -9.01 3.77
C THR A 60 15.96 -7.87 4.46
N ILE A 61 16.29 -7.58 5.71
CA ILE A 61 15.64 -6.54 6.48
C ILE A 61 16.59 -5.34 6.59
N ILE A 62 16.18 -4.21 6.04
CA ILE A 62 16.91 -2.95 6.17
C ILE A 62 16.68 -2.39 7.57
N LYS A 63 17.77 -2.22 8.33
CA LYS A 63 17.76 -1.67 9.70
C LYS A 63 18.76 -0.54 9.87
N GLU A 64 19.89 -0.64 9.16
CA GLU A 64 20.97 0.33 9.25
C GLU A 64 20.46 1.71 8.83
N ASN A 65 20.72 2.70 9.66
CA ASN A 65 20.33 4.11 9.47
C ASN A 65 18.83 4.32 9.24
N LEU A 66 17.96 3.37 9.60
CA LEU A 66 16.51 3.50 9.45
C LEU A 66 15.90 4.13 10.72
N HIS A 67 15.26 5.28 10.52
CA HIS A 67 14.62 6.08 11.59
C HIS A 67 13.12 6.15 11.37
N PHE A 68 12.34 5.87 12.41
CA PHE A 68 10.89 5.97 12.42
C PHE A 68 10.50 7.33 13.02
N ILE A 69 9.73 8.12 12.27
CA ILE A 69 9.36 9.48 12.67
C ILE A 69 7.86 9.65 12.48
N GLN A 70 7.17 10.09 13.54
CA GLN A 70 5.74 10.41 13.44
C GLN A 70 5.55 11.71 12.66
N LYS A 71 4.57 11.71 11.75
CA LYS A 71 4.27 12.84 10.85
C LYS A 71 5.50 13.29 10.06
N GLY A 72 6.27 12.32 9.58
CA GLY A 72 7.55 12.56 8.91
C GLY A 72 7.45 13.53 7.74
N GLU A 73 6.31 13.56 7.03
CA GLU A 73 6.03 14.50 5.94
C GLU A 73 6.00 15.97 6.38
N SER A 74 5.66 16.23 7.64
CA SER A 74 5.65 17.60 8.21
C SER A 74 7.01 18.05 8.72
N VAL A 75 7.95 17.13 8.87
CA VAL A 75 9.26 17.38 9.48
C VAL A 75 10.39 17.31 8.44
N HIS A 76 10.26 16.42 7.46
CA HIS A 76 11.33 16.16 6.47
C HIS A 76 10.83 16.31 5.04
N VAL A 77 11.43 17.22 4.30
CA VAL A 77 11.12 17.48 2.87
C VAL A 77 11.23 16.21 2.01
N ALA A 78 12.21 15.34 2.30
CA ALA A 78 12.37 14.09 1.55
C ALA A 78 11.17 13.15 1.73
N VAL A 79 10.59 13.07 2.94
CA VAL A 79 9.39 12.27 3.21
C VAL A 79 8.16 12.88 2.53
N ALA A 80 8.02 14.21 2.58
CA ALA A 80 6.95 14.92 1.87
C ALA A 80 7.05 14.69 0.35
N ALA A 81 8.23 14.82 -0.24
CA ALA A 81 8.47 14.56 -1.66
C ALA A 81 8.14 13.11 -2.05
N ALA A 82 8.59 12.13 -1.26
CA ALA A 82 8.29 10.72 -1.47
C ALA A 82 6.77 10.45 -1.42
N SER A 83 6.06 11.06 -0.48
CA SER A 83 4.60 10.98 -0.36
C SER A 83 3.87 11.54 -1.58
N ILE A 84 4.31 12.70 -2.10
CA ILE A 84 3.76 13.32 -3.32
C ILE A 84 3.98 12.40 -4.53
N LEU A 85 5.19 11.87 -4.71
CA LEU A 85 5.51 10.95 -5.82
C LEU A 85 4.69 9.66 -5.75
N ALA A 86 4.56 9.09 -4.55
CA ALA A 86 3.74 7.90 -4.33
C ALA A 86 2.26 8.18 -4.66
N ARG A 87 1.73 9.32 -4.23
CA ARG A 87 0.34 9.74 -4.54
C ARG A 87 0.14 9.98 -6.02
N ALA A 88 1.06 10.65 -6.69
CA ALA A 88 0.99 10.88 -8.13
C ALA A 88 0.99 9.55 -8.91
N SER A 89 1.87 8.61 -8.52
CA SER A 89 1.94 7.28 -9.12
C SER A 89 0.65 6.50 -8.92
N PHE A 90 0.07 6.54 -7.72
CA PHE A 90 -1.23 5.92 -7.42
C PHE A 90 -2.34 6.50 -8.31
N VAL A 91 -2.45 7.81 -8.41
CA VAL A 91 -3.47 8.49 -9.24
C VAL A 91 -3.31 8.12 -10.72
N LYS A 92 -2.07 8.13 -11.23
CA LYS A 92 -1.76 7.71 -12.60
C LYS A 92 -2.19 6.27 -12.85
N TYR A 93 -1.88 5.36 -11.93
CA TYR A 93 -2.25 3.95 -12.05
C TYR A 93 -3.77 3.74 -12.06
N MET A 94 -4.50 4.41 -11.15
CA MET A 94 -5.96 4.37 -11.11
C MET A 94 -6.59 4.86 -12.42
N ASN A 95 -6.06 5.94 -13.00
CA ASN A 95 -6.54 6.47 -14.28
C ASN A 95 -6.27 5.49 -15.45
N ILE A 96 -5.11 4.80 -15.44
CA ILE A 96 -4.81 3.77 -16.44
C ILE A 96 -5.78 2.59 -16.31
N MET A 97 -6.06 2.15 -15.08
CA MET A 97 -7.04 1.07 -14.83
C MET A 97 -8.44 1.46 -15.30
N SER A 98 -8.90 2.66 -14.95
CA SER A 98 -10.20 3.18 -15.39
C SER A 98 -10.32 3.16 -16.92
N LYS A 99 -9.29 3.64 -17.63
CA LYS A 99 -9.26 3.62 -19.10
C LYS A 99 -9.31 2.20 -19.67
N LYS A 100 -8.51 1.28 -19.13
CA LYS A 100 -8.46 -0.12 -19.59
C LYS A 100 -9.79 -0.85 -19.40
N LEU A 101 -10.53 -0.52 -18.36
CA LEU A 101 -11.82 -1.13 -18.03
C LEU A 101 -12.99 -0.40 -18.69
N ASN A 102 -12.75 0.74 -19.33
CA ASN A 102 -13.80 1.67 -19.76
C ASN A 102 -14.84 1.93 -18.64
N PHE A 103 -14.33 2.11 -17.41
CA PHE A 103 -15.14 2.29 -16.20
C PHE A 103 -14.43 3.26 -15.25
N ASP A 104 -15.16 4.28 -14.77
CA ASP A 104 -14.58 5.23 -13.81
C ASP A 104 -14.45 4.59 -12.42
N LEU A 105 -13.20 4.44 -11.97
CA LEU A 105 -12.83 3.88 -10.67
C LEU A 105 -12.57 5.02 -9.67
N PRO A 106 -13.53 5.34 -8.79
CA PRO A 106 -13.31 6.37 -7.79
C PRO A 106 -12.27 5.94 -6.76
N LYS A 107 -11.54 6.92 -6.25
CA LYS A 107 -10.47 6.72 -5.25
C LYS A 107 -11.04 6.90 -3.84
N GLY A 108 -10.59 6.07 -2.90
CA GLY A 108 -11.01 6.15 -1.50
C GLY A 108 -11.86 4.98 -1.03
N ALA A 109 -12.68 5.19 0.00
CA ALA A 109 -13.56 4.19 0.60
C ALA A 109 -14.91 4.77 1.06
N GLY A 110 -15.29 5.94 0.56
CA GLY A 110 -16.56 6.58 0.86
C GLY A 110 -17.72 6.10 -0.02
N ASN A 111 -18.90 6.68 0.19
CA ASN A 111 -20.12 6.32 -0.53
C ASN A 111 -20.00 6.33 -2.07
N PRO A 112 -19.26 7.25 -2.72
CA PRO A 112 -19.06 7.19 -4.17
C PRO A 112 -18.40 5.89 -4.63
N VAL A 113 -17.51 5.31 -3.81
CA VAL A 113 -16.88 4.02 -4.09
C VAL A 113 -17.87 2.87 -3.98
N ASP A 114 -18.76 2.90 -2.97
CA ASP A 114 -19.80 1.88 -2.79
C ASP A 114 -20.78 1.88 -3.97
N VAL A 115 -21.21 3.08 -4.43
CA VAL A 115 -22.10 3.24 -5.60
C VAL A 115 -21.44 2.72 -6.87
N ALA A 116 -20.18 3.13 -7.14
CA ALA A 116 -19.44 2.65 -8.29
C ALA A 116 -19.17 1.14 -8.23
N GLY A 117 -18.91 0.61 -7.04
CA GLY A 117 -18.72 -0.83 -6.83
C GLY A 117 -19.94 -1.66 -7.18
N ARG A 118 -21.15 -1.22 -6.79
CA ARG A 118 -22.42 -1.88 -7.18
C ARG A 118 -22.61 -1.89 -8.70
N ARG A 119 -22.39 -0.75 -9.36
CA ARG A 119 -22.44 -0.67 -10.82
C ARG A 119 -21.42 -1.57 -11.50
N PHE A 120 -20.21 -1.64 -10.93
CA PHE A 120 -19.14 -2.51 -11.43
C PHE A 120 -19.51 -3.99 -11.35
N VAL A 121 -20.08 -4.41 -10.21
CA VAL A 121 -20.56 -5.81 -10.03
C VAL A 121 -21.66 -6.15 -11.01
N GLN A 122 -22.60 -5.24 -11.25
CA GLN A 122 -23.65 -5.45 -12.26
C GLN A 122 -23.09 -5.65 -13.69
N GLN A 123 -22.01 -4.95 -14.02
CA GLN A 123 -21.42 -5.00 -15.36
C GLN A 123 -20.39 -6.13 -15.54
N PHE A 124 -19.56 -6.39 -14.54
CA PHE A 124 -18.38 -7.27 -14.66
C PHE A 124 -18.38 -8.45 -13.68
N GLY A 125 -19.32 -8.51 -12.76
CA GLY A 125 -19.40 -9.53 -11.73
C GLY A 125 -18.51 -9.30 -10.50
N PRO A 126 -18.80 -10.00 -9.38
CA PRO A 126 -18.09 -9.84 -8.12
C PRO A 126 -16.64 -10.36 -8.17
N GLU A 127 -16.36 -11.40 -8.94
CA GLU A 127 -15.00 -11.94 -9.06
C GLU A 127 -14.04 -10.92 -9.68
N LYS A 128 -14.50 -10.16 -10.68
CA LYS A 128 -13.71 -9.09 -11.28
C LYS A 128 -13.47 -7.93 -10.32
N LEU A 129 -14.45 -7.60 -9.48
CA LEU A 129 -14.28 -6.61 -8.42
C LEU A 129 -13.21 -7.06 -7.40
N LYS A 130 -13.20 -8.34 -7.02
CA LYS A 130 -12.22 -8.93 -6.09
C LYS A 130 -10.78 -8.77 -6.58
N GLU A 131 -10.53 -8.90 -7.87
CA GLU A 131 -9.20 -8.68 -8.46
C GLU A 131 -8.68 -7.25 -8.29
N LEU A 132 -9.58 -6.27 -8.25
CA LEU A 132 -9.26 -4.84 -8.28
C LEU A 132 -9.30 -4.16 -6.92
N THR A 133 -9.84 -4.83 -5.90
CA THR A 133 -10.11 -4.20 -4.60
C THR A 133 -9.45 -4.93 -3.44
N LYS A 134 -9.34 -4.24 -2.32
CA LYS A 134 -8.99 -4.84 -1.02
C LYS A 134 -10.24 -5.52 -0.45
N TRP A 135 -10.45 -6.78 -0.82
CA TRP A 135 -11.69 -7.52 -0.62
C TRP A 135 -12.17 -7.60 0.84
N HIS A 136 -11.26 -7.58 1.80
CA HIS A 136 -11.57 -7.63 3.24
C HIS A 136 -12.10 -6.30 3.82
N PHE A 137 -12.18 -5.22 3.03
CA PHE A 137 -12.71 -3.94 3.50
C PHE A 137 -14.24 -4.00 3.64
N ALA A 138 -14.76 -3.25 4.63
CA ALA A 138 -16.19 -3.17 4.91
C ALA A 138 -17.05 -2.71 3.70
N ASN A 139 -16.44 -1.99 2.75
CA ASN A 139 -17.09 -1.61 1.49
C ASN A 139 -17.57 -2.81 0.69
N THR A 140 -16.83 -3.92 0.70
CA THR A 140 -17.21 -5.15 0.00
C THR A 140 -18.61 -5.63 0.41
N ASN A 141 -18.87 -5.69 1.73
CA ASN A 141 -20.17 -6.08 2.24
C ASN A 141 -21.30 -5.12 1.88
N LYS A 142 -20.99 -3.80 1.72
CA LYS A 142 -21.96 -2.78 1.29
C LYS A 142 -22.25 -2.82 -0.21
N ILE A 143 -21.29 -3.30 -0.98
CA ILE A 143 -21.40 -3.42 -2.45
C ILE A 143 -22.17 -4.68 -2.83
N LEU A 144 -21.97 -5.77 -2.11
CA LEU A 144 -22.55 -7.08 -2.43
C LEU A 144 -23.93 -7.34 -1.81
N LYS A 145 -24.39 -6.46 -0.91
CA LYS A 145 -25.77 -6.48 -0.40
C LYS A 145 -26.74 -5.80 -1.36
#